data_ad90567fbd754bdee79be13e857f601e
#
_entry.id   ad90567fbd754bdee79be13e857f601e
#
_cell.length_a   1.000
_cell.length_b   1.000
_cell.length_c   1.000
_cell.angle_alpha   90.00
_cell.angle_beta   90.00
_cell.angle_gamma   90.00
#
_symmetry.space_group_name_H-M   'P 1'
#
loop_
_entity.id
_entity.type
_entity.pdbx_description
1 polymer ?
#
loop_
_entity_poly.entity_id
_entity_poly.type
_entity_poly.pdbx_seq_one_letter_code
_entity_poly.pdbx_strand_id
1 'polypeptide(L)'
;MSIFKREERSAKNGNLSDLLALREGELHNYTGEKVNEMSALGISNVYSAVSLLADSIALLPLKTLRMDGQKTIHTNKPKFLEVPNQNQTMFSVIHEIITSLAMHGNAFVLVDKDRQGRAVALTPIHPEKVRVEKENGKKIFLIQNKQKGTQRKITQYNMLHFTWFQYPGQ
;
A
#
# COMPACT_ATOMS: atom_id res chain seq x y z
N MET A 1 40.47 -38.11 25.63
CA MET A 1 39.91 -37.90 24.28
C MET A 1 38.62 -37.10 24.48
N SER A 2 38.77 -35.79 24.46
CA SER A 2 37.67 -34.86 24.83
C SER A 2 37.23 -34.12 23.58
N ILE A 3 35.99 -34.37 23.12
CA ILE A 3 35.37 -33.71 22.00
C ILE A 3 34.21 -32.84 22.56
N PHE A 4 34.56 -31.71 23.14
CA PHE A 4 33.61 -30.61 23.31
C PHE A 4 34.32 -29.30 22.99
N LYS A 5 34.19 -28.88 21.74
CA LYS A 5 34.55 -27.54 21.29
C LYS A 5 33.44 -26.58 21.74
N ARG A 6 33.75 -25.78 22.78
CA ARG A 6 32.89 -24.74 23.27
C ARG A 6 32.84 -23.62 22.24
N GLU A 7 31.74 -23.48 21.52
CA GLU A 7 31.51 -22.30 20.72
C GLU A 7 31.33 -21.09 21.64
N GLU A 8 32.27 -20.19 21.60
CA GLU A 8 32.13 -18.86 22.22
C GLU A 8 31.10 -18.08 21.42
N ARG A 9 29.90 -17.95 21.99
CA ARG A 9 28.93 -16.96 21.54
C ARG A 9 29.47 -15.59 21.90
N SER A 10 30.18 -14.98 20.95
CA SER A 10 30.51 -13.55 21.00
C SER A 10 29.22 -12.76 21.03
N ALA A 11 28.88 -12.18 22.20
CA ALA A 11 27.87 -11.16 22.30
C ALA A 11 28.39 -9.95 21.50
N LYS A 12 27.98 -9.79 20.24
CA LYS A 12 28.20 -8.56 19.50
C LYS A 12 27.50 -7.44 20.26
N ASN A 13 28.28 -6.51 20.78
CA ASN A 13 27.79 -5.25 21.32
C ASN A 13 26.88 -4.61 20.26
N GLY A 14 25.59 -4.52 20.58
CA GLY A 14 24.62 -3.86 19.71
C GLY A 14 24.98 -2.40 19.57
N ASN A 15 25.63 -2.06 18.48
CA ASN A 15 25.91 -0.68 18.13
C ASN A 15 24.58 0.00 17.77
N LEU A 16 24.46 1.28 18.14
CA LEU A 16 23.29 2.11 17.81
C LEU A 16 22.99 2.12 16.30
N SER A 17 24.01 1.88 15.47
CA SER A 17 23.90 1.68 14.03
C SER A 17 23.07 0.46 13.64
N ASP A 18 23.15 -0.64 14.41
CA ASP A 18 22.37 -1.87 14.14
C ASP A 18 20.88 -1.67 14.50
N LEU A 19 20.61 -0.86 15.54
CA LEU A 19 19.24 -0.45 15.88
C LEU A 19 18.65 0.54 14.87
N LEU A 20 19.46 1.36 14.24
CA LEU A 20 19.04 2.29 13.19
C LEU A 20 18.80 1.57 11.85
N ALA A 21 19.56 0.53 11.54
CA ALA A 21 19.35 -0.34 10.39
C ALA A 21 18.01 -1.09 10.46
N LEU A 22 17.57 -1.47 11.68
CA LEU A 22 16.23 -2.04 11.91
C LEU A 22 15.09 -1.05 11.61
N ARG A 23 15.38 0.26 11.62
CA ARG A 23 14.41 1.32 11.32
C ARG A 23 14.26 1.57 9.82
N GLU A 24 15.18 1.14 8.99
CA GLU A 24 15.16 1.30 7.52
C GLU A 24 14.45 0.17 6.77
N GLY A 25 13.73 -0.72 7.44
CA GLY A 25 12.77 -1.64 6.82
C GLY A 25 13.34 -2.97 6.36
N GLU A 26 14.54 -3.35 6.77
CA GLU A 26 15.04 -4.72 6.58
C GLU A 26 14.77 -5.58 7.82
N LEU A 27 13.55 -6.13 7.91
CA LEU A 27 13.27 -7.20 8.86
C LEU A 27 14.00 -8.47 8.38
N HIS A 28 15.12 -8.79 9.05
CA HIS A 28 15.75 -10.09 8.89
C HIS A 28 15.02 -11.12 9.76
N ASN A 29 14.67 -12.24 9.19
CA ASN A 29 14.21 -13.40 9.96
C ASN A 29 15.32 -13.92 10.88
N TYR A 30 14.93 -14.75 11.86
CA TYR A 30 15.87 -15.47 12.73
C TYR A 30 16.88 -16.31 11.91
N THR A 31 16.58 -16.65 10.65
CA THR A 31 17.43 -17.37 9.70
C THR A 31 18.33 -16.46 8.85
N GLY A 32 18.23 -15.12 8.99
CA GLY A 32 19.05 -14.18 8.20
C GLY A 32 18.56 -13.93 6.77
N GLU A 33 17.42 -14.49 6.37
CA GLU A 33 16.82 -14.21 5.06
C GLU A 33 16.07 -12.87 5.07
N LYS A 34 16.25 -12.09 4.01
CA LYS A 34 15.47 -10.85 3.81
C LYS A 34 14.02 -11.20 3.49
N VAL A 35 13.10 -10.80 4.37
CA VAL A 35 11.67 -10.91 4.09
C VAL A 35 11.26 -9.76 3.19
N ASN A 36 10.97 -10.06 1.94
CA ASN A 36 10.35 -9.15 1.01
C ASN A 36 8.90 -9.61 0.71
N GLU A 37 8.14 -8.77 0.01
CA GLU A 37 6.76 -9.08 -0.37
C GLU A 37 6.64 -10.43 -1.10
N MET A 38 7.55 -10.70 -2.03
CA MET A 38 7.55 -11.93 -2.82
C MET A 38 7.80 -13.17 -1.94
N SER A 39 8.76 -13.10 -0.99
CA SER A 39 9.02 -14.20 -0.07
C SER A 39 7.89 -14.39 0.95
N ALA A 40 7.23 -13.32 1.41
CA ALA A 40 6.09 -13.40 2.30
C ALA A 40 4.88 -14.05 1.61
N LEU A 41 4.57 -13.67 0.37
CA LEU A 41 3.51 -14.29 -0.43
C LEU A 41 3.82 -15.73 -0.83
N GLY A 42 5.10 -16.15 -0.85
CA GLY A 42 5.51 -17.53 -1.02
C GLY A 42 5.09 -18.44 0.14
N ILE A 43 4.76 -17.89 1.30
CA ILE A 43 4.22 -18.64 2.43
C ILE A 43 2.72 -18.82 2.20
N SER A 44 2.28 -20.06 1.95
CA SER A 44 0.89 -20.37 1.59
C SER A 44 -0.17 -19.80 2.54
N ASN A 45 0.13 -19.76 3.84
CA ASN A 45 -0.79 -19.21 4.85
C ASN A 45 -0.96 -17.70 4.72
N VAL A 46 0.12 -16.95 4.43
CA VAL A 46 0.07 -15.50 4.21
C VAL A 46 -0.69 -15.19 2.95
N TYR A 47 -0.37 -15.90 1.86
CA TYR A 47 -1.08 -15.76 0.59
C TYR A 47 -2.59 -16.01 0.77
N SER A 48 -2.97 -17.13 1.41
CA SER A 48 -4.36 -17.48 1.64
C SER A 48 -5.09 -16.44 2.49
N ALA A 49 -4.46 -15.94 3.54
CA ALA A 49 -5.05 -14.92 4.41
C ALA A 49 -5.26 -13.59 3.67
N VAL A 50 -4.26 -13.12 2.91
CA VAL A 50 -4.35 -11.87 2.15
C VAL A 50 -5.39 -12.00 1.03
N SER A 51 -5.41 -13.12 0.30
CA SER A 51 -6.38 -13.38 -0.76
C SER A 51 -7.80 -13.42 -0.21
N LEU A 52 -8.03 -14.15 0.88
CA LEU A 52 -9.36 -14.23 1.49
C LEU A 52 -9.87 -12.85 1.93
N LEU A 53 -9.00 -12.03 2.53
CA LEU A 53 -9.34 -10.69 2.94
C LEU A 53 -9.67 -9.80 1.74
N ALA A 54 -8.81 -9.81 0.71
CA ALA A 54 -8.98 -9.01 -0.48
C ALA A 54 -10.23 -9.39 -1.27
N ASP A 55 -10.47 -10.69 -1.48
CA ASP A 55 -11.67 -11.20 -2.16
C ASP A 55 -12.94 -10.84 -1.41
N SER A 56 -12.95 -11.04 -0.09
CA SER A 56 -14.14 -10.77 0.75
C SER A 56 -14.57 -9.30 0.65
N ILE A 57 -13.61 -8.37 0.63
CA ILE A 57 -13.90 -6.93 0.55
C ILE A 57 -14.21 -6.52 -0.89
N ALA A 58 -13.48 -7.05 -1.88
CA ALA A 58 -13.67 -6.69 -3.28
C ALA A 58 -15.01 -7.17 -3.85
N LEU A 59 -15.62 -8.22 -3.28
CA LEU A 59 -16.95 -8.69 -3.64
C LEU A 59 -18.08 -7.83 -3.08
N LEU A 60 -17.82 -6.94 -2.14
CA LEU A 60 -18.86 -6.08 -1.56
C LEU A 60 -19.38 -5.07 -2.60
N PRO A 61 -20.70 -4.93 -2.75
CA PRO A 61 -21.26 -3.99 -3.71
C PRO A 61 -21.04 -2.54 -3.28
N LEU A 62 -20.34 -1.77 -4.11
CA LEU A 62 -20.25 -0.33 -3.94
C LEU A 62 -21.58 0.34 -4.27
N LYS A 63 -22.12 1.11 -3.33
CA LYS A 63 -23.34 1.90 -3.52
C LYS A 63 -22.99 3.39 -3.43
N THR A 64 -23.55 4.19 -4.33
CA THR A 64 -23.42 5.65 -4.31
C THR A 64 -24.66 6.24 -3.66
N LEU A 65 -24.44 7.01 -2.60
CA LEU A 65 -25.50 7.64 -1.83
C LEU A 65 -25.30 9.16 -1.83
N ARG A 66 -26.40 9.90 -1.93
CA ARG A 66 -26.42 11.35 -1.78
C ARG A 66 -27.27 11.71 -0.58
N MET A 67 -26.79 12.59 0.26
CA MET A 67 -27.58 13.17 1.33
C MET A 67 -28.40 14.33 0.78
N ASP A 68 -29.72 14.31 1.00
CA ASP A 68 -30.65 15.38 0.71
C ASP A 68 -31.36 15.75 2.02
N GLY A 69 -30.85 16.76 2.68
CA GLY A 69 -31.23 17.08 4.05
C GLY A 69 -30.92 15.92 5.01
N GLN A 70 -31.94 15.34 5.65
CA GLN A 70 -31.79 14.18 6.55
C GLN A 70 -32.01 12.83 5.86
N LYS A 71 -32.35 12.83 4.56
CA LYS A 71 -32.63 11.60 3.81
C LYS A 71 -31.43 11.16 2.97
N THR A 72 -31.16 9.88 3.00
CA THR A 72 -30.15 9.26 2.13
C THR A 72 -30.85 8.71 0.89
N ILE A 73 -30.43 9.19 -0.29
CA ILE A 73 -31.00 8.81 -1.59
C ILE A 73 -29.94 8.02 -2.35
N HIS A 74 -30.34 6.87 -2.93
CA HIS A 74 -29.48 6.15 -3.87
C HIS A 74 -29.35 6.94 -5.17
N THR A 75 -28.11 7.18 -5.60
CA THR A 75 -27.78 7.83 -6.87
C THR A 75 -27.11 6.86 -7.83
N ASN A 76 -27.20 7.17 -9.14
CA ASN A 76 -26.46 6.41 -10.15
C ASN A 76 -24.97 6.47 -9.88
N LYS A 77 -24.29 5.34 -10.05
CA LYS A 77 -22.84 5.27 -9.88
C LYS A 77 -22.16 6.15 -10.94
N PRO A 78 -21.16 6.94 -10.55
CA PRO A 78 -20.28 7.57 -11.51
C PRO A 78 -19.56 6.51 -12.38
N LYS A 79 -19.35 6.83 -13.65
CA LYS A 79 -18.77 5.89 -14.62
C LYS A 79 -17.42 5.30 -14.19
N PHE A 80 -16.58 6.08 -13.53
CA PHE A 80 -15.28 5.61 -13.02
C PHE A 80 -15.38 4.61 -11.85
N LEU A 81 -16.57 4.47 -11.22
CA LEU A 81 -16.82 3.42 -10.23
C LEU A 81 -17.43 2.15 -10.85
N GLU A 82 -17.86 2.20 -12.10
CA GLU A 82 -18.27 1.02 -12.85
C GLU A 82 -17.09 0.46 -13.67
N VAL A 83 -16.38 1.35 -14.36
CA VAL A 83 -15.19 1.06 -15.15
C VAL A 83 -14.07 1.98 -14.69
N PRO A 84 -13.24 1.55 -13.73
CA PRO A 84 -12.24 2.42 -13.09
C PRO A 84 -11.12 2.83 -14.04
N ASN A 85 -10.72 1.96 -14.97
CA ASN A 85 -9.75 2.25 -16.02
C ASN A 85 -9.92 1.25 -17.17
N GLN A 86 -9.12 1.40 -18.23
CA GLN A 86 -9.23 0.56 -19.45
C GLN A 86 -8.80 -0.90 -19.22
N ASN A 87 -8.02 -1.18 -18.18
CA ASN A 87 -7.37 -2.47 -17.99
C ASN A 87 -7.92 -3.29 -16.82
N GLN A 88 -8.71 -2.67 -15.93
CA GLN A 88 -9.12 -3.28 -14.68
C GLN A 88 -10.61 -3.10 -14.42
N THR A 89 -11.20 -4.09 -13.76
CA THR A 89 -12.54 -3.98 -13.16
C THR A 89 -12.46 -3.31 -11.79
N MET A 90 -13.59 -2.84 -11.26
CA MET A 90 -13.62 -2.28 -9.90
C MET A 90 -13.25 -3.35 -8.85
N PHE A 91 -13.63 -4.61 -9.06
CA PHE A 91 -13.18 -5.74 -8.23
C PHE A 91 -11.65 -5.79 -8.17
N SER A 92 -10.99 -5.77 -9.33
CA SER A 92 -9.51 -5.84 -9.39
C SER A 92 -8.84 -4.64 -8.70
N VAL A 93 -9.40 -3.44 -8.85
CA VAL A 93 -8.88 -2.23 -8.20
C VAL A 93 -9.00 -2.34 -6.67
N ILE A 94 -10.15 -2.77 -6.15
CA ILE A 94 -10.35 -2.94 -4.70
C ILE A 94 -9.46 -4.05 -4.17
N HIS A 95 -9.37 -5.18 -4.88
CA HIS A 95 -8.50 -6.29 -4.51
C HIS A 95 -7.03 -5.84 -4.38
N GLU A 96 -6.52 -5.06 -5.36
CA GLU A 96 -5.17 -4.52 -5.33
C GLU A 96 -4.94 -3.53 -4.18
N ILE A 97 -5.94 -2.68 -3.88
CA ILE A 97 -5.91 -1.77 -2.73
C ILE A 97 -5.78 -2.56 -1.42
N ILE A 98 -6.62 -3.57 -1.21
CA ILE A 98 -6.63 -4.36 0.02
C ILE A 98 -5.36 -5.19 0.16
N THR A 99 -4.87 -5.78 -0.93
CA THR A 99 -3.58 -6.49 -0.94
C THR A 99 -2.44 -5.55 -0.56
N SER A 100 -2.39 -4.35 -1.14
CA SER A 100 -1.37 -3.34 -0.80
C SER A 100 -1.46 -2.90 0.65
N LEU A 101 -2.67 -2.72 1.19
CA LEU A 101 -2.88 -2.40 2.60
C LEU A 101 -2.40 -3.52 3.52
N ALA A 102 -2.72 -4.77 3.20
CA ALA A 102 -2.33 -5.93 4.01
C ALA A 102 -0.82 -6.15 4.01
N MET A 103 -0.15 -5.94 2.87
CA MET A 103 1.28 -6.22 2.70
C MET A 103 2.17 -5.04 3.11
N HIS A 104 1.73 -3.80 2.84
CA HIS A 104 2.56 -2.59 3.04
C HIS A 104 1.98 -1.61 4.07
N GLY A 105 0.78 -1.85 4.58
CA GLY A 105 0.09 -0.90 5.46
C GLY A 105 -0.39 0.38 4.76
N ASN A 106 -0.10 0.53 3.46
CA ASN A 106 -0.45 1.70 2.65
C ASN A 106 -0.93 1.26 1.27
N ALA A 107 -1.89 1.99 0.71
CA ALA A 107 -2.31 1.85 -0.68
C ALA A 107 -2.52 3.22 -1.33
N PHE A 108 -2.13 3.33 -2.58
CA PHE A 108 -2.18 4.57 -3.36
C PHE A 108 -2.98 4.36 -4.63
N VAL A 109 -3.93 5.26 -4.90
CA VAL A 109 -4.71 5.24 -6.14
C VAL A 109 -4.64 6.61 -6.79
N LEU A 110 -4.09 6.67 -7.99
CA LEU A 110 -4.07 7.87 -8.81
C LEU A 110 -5.47 8.13 -9.35
N VAL A 111 -5.94 9.36 -9.19
CA VAL A 111 -7.21 9.83 -9.72
C VAL A 111 -6.94 10.69 -10.94
N ASP A 112 -7.21 10.15 -12.12
CA ASP A 112 -7.15 10.94 -13.34
C ASP A 112 -8.43 11.78 -13.47
N LYS A 113 -8.27 13.03 -13.87
CA LYS A 113 -9.36 14.01 -14.00
C LYS A 113 -9.44 14.56 -15.40
N ASP A 114 -10.65 14.87 -15.81
CA ASP A 114 -10.90 15.59 -17.06
C ASP A 114 -10.54 17.09 -16.94
N ARG A 115 -10.69 17.83 -18.06
CA ARG A 115 -10.43 19.28 -18.10
C ARG A 115 -11.36 20.09 -17.18
N GLN A 116 -12.46 19.51 -16.72
CA GLN A 116 -13.43 20.12 -15.80
C GLN A 116 -13.17 19.72 -14.34
N GLY A 117 -12.10 18.95 -14.07
CA GLY A 117 -11.71 18.51 -12.74
C GLY A 117 -12.50 17.32 -12.20
N ARG A 118 -13.34 16.67 -13.02
CA ARG A 118 -14.12 15.49 -12.63
C ARG A 118 -13.25 14.24 -12.75
N ALA A 119 -13.36 13.33 -11.79
CA ALA A 119 -12.69 12.04 -11.84
C ALA A 119 -13.19 11.21 -13.03
N VAL A 120 -12.27 10.66 -13.82
CA VAL A 120 -12.57 9.84 -15.00
C VAL A 120 -11.94 8.45 -14.91
N ALA A 121 -10.83 8.30 -14.16
CA ALA A 121 -10.21 6.99 -13.96
C ALA A 121 -9.55 6.88 -12.59
N LEU A 122 -9.43 5.63 -12.13
CA LEU A 122 -8.74 5.24 -10.89
C LEU A 122 -7.67 4.21 -11.25
N THR A 123 -6.42 4.51 -10.92
CA THR A 123 -5.28 3.63 -11.21
C THR A 123 -4.53 3.34 -9.92
N PRO A 124 -4.57 2.11 -9.38
CA PRO A 124 -3.75 1.71 -8.25
C PRO A 124 -2.26 1.82 -8.60
N ILE A 125 -1.46 2.22 -7.62
CA ILE A 125 0.00 2.34 -7.77
C ILE A 125 0.66 1.59 -6.63
N HIS A 126 1.61 0.73 -6.98
CA HIS A 126 2.36 -0.06 -6.01
C HIS A 126 3.07 0.86 -5.00
N PRO A 127 2.97 0.59 -3.68
CA PRO A 127 3.51 1.47 -2.63
C PRO A 127 5.01 1.77 -2.78
N GLU A 128 5.81 0.81 -3.21
CA GLU A 128 7.25 1.01 -3.43
C GLU A 128 7.59 2.06 -4.51
N LYS A 129 6.64 2.39 -5.39
CA LYS A 129 6.83 3.41 -6.43
C LYS A 129 6.47 4.80 -5.96
N VAL A 130 5.88 4.93 -4.75
CA VAL A 130 5.34 6.19 -4.25
C VAL A 130 6.12 6.63 -3.01
N ARG A 131 6.68 7.82 -3.06
CA ARG A 131 7.28 8.50 -1.92
C ARG A 131 6.36 9.64 -1.47
N VAL A 132 6.04 9.67 -0.19
CA VAL A 132 5.19 10.72 0.39
C VAL A 132 6.09 11.79 1.00
N GLU A 133 5.88 13.03 0.60
CA GLU A 133 6.59 14.20 1.13
C GLU A 133 5.60 15.27 1.56
N LYS A 134 6.06 16.23 2.36
CA LYS A 134 5.31 17.44 2.72
C LYS A 134 5.98 18.64 2.12
N GLU A 135 5.23 19.45 1.40
CA GLU A 135 5.67 20.73 0.85
C GLU A 135 4.63 21.80 1.21
N ASN A 136 5.07 22.87 1.86
CA ASN A 136 4.20 23.96 2.33
C ASN A 136 2.99 23.47 3.15
N GLY A 137 3.20 22.46 4.01
CA GLY A 137 2.16 21.86 4.85
C GLY A 137 1.19 20.93 4.13
N LYS A 138 1.31 20.75 2.80
CA LYS A 138 0.47 19.85 2.00
C LYS A 138 1.22 18.57 1.66
N LYS A 139 0.50 17.44 1.66
CA LYS A 139 1.06 16.16 1.20
C LYS A 139 1.25 16.19 -0.32
N ILE A 140 2.43 15.77 -0.78
CA ILE A 140 2.72 15.52 -2.17
C ILE A 140 3.21 14.09 -2.32
N PHE A 141 2.97 13.51 -3.48
CA PHE A 141 3.33 12.14 -3.81
C PHE A 141 4.27 12.14 -5.00
N LEU A 142 5.45 11.56 -4.83
CA LEU A 142 6.43 11.41 -5.89
C LEU A 142 6.34 9.99 -6.43
N ILE A 143 5.86 9.84 -7.66
CA ILE A 143 5.82 8.55 -8.33
C ILE A 143 7.12 8.36 -9.10
N GLN A 144 7.86 7.31 -8.74
CA GLN A 144 9.12 6.96 -9.41
C GLN A 144 8.85 6.01 -10.58
N ASN A 145 9.31 6.37 -11.75
CA ASN A 145 9.40 5.45 -12.87
C ASN A 145 10.85 4.94 -12.98
N LYS A 146 11.10 3.75 -12.39
CA LYS A 146 12.44 3.14 -12.37
C LYS A 146 13.01 2.89 -13.79
N GLN A 147 12.14 2.67 -14.80
CA GLN A 147 12.57 2.39 -16.18
C GLN A 147 13.01 3.66 -16.93
N LYS A 148 12.42 4.81 -16.62
CA LYS A 148 12.71 6.08 -17.30
C LYS A 148 13.52 7.05 -16.44
N GLY A 149 13.85 6.71 -15.20
CA GLY A 149 14.55 7.59 -14.26
C GLY A 149 13.80 8.90 -13.96
N THR A 150 12.50 8.97 -14.28
CA THR A 150 11.70 10.18 -14.13
C THR A 150 10.83 10.10 -12.87
N GLN A 151 10.70 11.23 -12.19
CA GLN A 151 9.77 11.38 -11.07
C GLN A 151 8.58 12.24 -11.52
N ARG A 152 7.37 11.80 -11.19
CA ARG A 152 6.14 12.58 -11.40
C ARG A 152 5.62 13.03 -10.03
N LYS A 153 5.51 14.35 -9.84
CA LYS A 153 4.93 14.95 -8.65
C LYS A 153 3.41 15.00 -8.77
N ILE A 154 2.70 14.43 -7.81
CA ILE A 154 1.23 14.41 -7.74
C ILE A 154 0.79 15.11 -6.46
N THR A 155 -0.19 15.97 -6.58
CA THR A 155 -0.80 16.66 -5.44
C THR A 155 -1.80 15.75 -4.71
N GLN A 156 -2.08 16.07 -3.44
CA GLN A 156 -3.07 15.34 -2.62
C GLN A 156 -4.48 15.27 -3.23
N TYR A 157 -4.83 16.18 -4.13
CA TYR A 157 -6.15 16.19 -4.78
C TYR A 157 -6.30 15.15 -5.89
N ASN A 158 -5.18 14.60 -6.37
CA ASN A 158 -5.15 13.64 -7.45
C ASN A 158 -4.61 12.26 -6.99
N MET A 159 -4.51 12.06 -5.67
CA MET A 159 -4.07 10.80 -5.08
C MET A 159 -4.98 10.43 -3.91
N LEU A 160 -5.58 9.23 -3.96
CA LEU A 160 -6.17 8.62 -2.78
C LEU A 160 -5.07 7.85 -2.05
N HIS A 161 -4.90 8.14 -0.78
CA HIS A 161 -3.94 7.46 0.09
C HIS A 161 -4.71 6.78 1.21
N PHE A 162 -4.71 5.46 1.21
CA PHE A 162 -5.28 4.64 2.25
C PHE A 162 -4.17 4.16 3.18
N THR A 163 -4.44 4.18 4.49
CA THR A 163 -3.54 3.69 5.52
C THR A 163 -4.26 2.64 6.36
N TRP A 164 -3.58 1.55 6.71
CA TRP A 164 -4.19 0.45 7.48
C TRP A 164 -4.37 0.82 8.94
N PHE A 165 -3.26 1.04 9.64
CA PHE A 165 -3.26 1.47 11.03
C PHE A 165 -2.49 2.77 11.19
N GLN A 166 -3.09 3.75 11.85
CA GLN A 166 -2.39 4.96 12.27
C GLN A 166 -2.30 4.97 13.79
N TYR A 167 -1.08 5.00 14.31
CA TYR A 167 -0.89 5.30 15.73
C TYR A 167 -1.06 6.79 15.96
N PRO A 168 -1.79 7.22 17.04
CA PRO A 168 -1.90 8.62 17.39
C PRO A 168 -0.50 9.22 17.59
N GLY A 169 -0.19 10.32 16.90
CA GLY A 169 1.06 11.08 17.06
C GLY A 169 2.12 10.88 15.96
N GLN A 170 1.80 10.16 14.87
CA GLN A 170 2.67 10.09 13.68
C GLN A 170 2.11 10.87 12.50
#